data_b37c018a3f3b60558ad97e967210bf9f
#
_entry.id   b37c018a3f3b60558ad97e967210bf9f
#
_cell.length_a   1.000
_cell.length_b   1.000
_cell.length_c   1.000
_cell.angle_alpha   90.00
_cell.angle_beta   90.00
_cell.angle_gamma   90.00
#
_symmetry.space_group_name_H-M   'P 1'
#
loop_
_entity.id
_entity.type
_entity.pdbx_description
1 polymer ?
#
loop_
_entity_poly.entity_id
_entity_poly.type
_entity_poly.pdbx_seq_one_letter_code
_entity_poly.pdbx_strand_id
1 'polypeptide(L)'
;DSTPLRVCRNQRIHIHKTFKGIAQRGKCSMGWFFGFKLHLICNEKGELLNFMITPGDVDDRKPLEYKSFMEFIYGKLVGDKGYVGKELFQKLFVDGIQLITKLKSNMKGALMSVSDKLLLRKRAIIETVNDELKNIAQVEHSRHRCFDNFIVNMLGAIAAYCMFPKKPCINV
;
A
#
# COMPACT_ATOMS: atom_id res chain seq x y z
N ASP A 1 -2.34 1.33 -2.43
CA ASP A 1 -1.66 2.24 -1.48
C ASP A 1 -0.53 1.53 -0.75
N SER A 2 0.36 2.29 -0.12
CA SER A 2 1.43 1.75 0.71
C SER A 2 1.36 2.29 2.14
N THR A 3 1.68 1.44 3.11
CA THR A 3 1.78 1.83 4.51
C THR A 3 3.14 1.42 5.09
N PRO A 4 3.83 2.30 5.84
CA PRO A 4 5.11 1.95 6.45
C PRO A 4 4.92 0.95 7.59
N LEU A 5 5.79 -0.06 7.64
CA LEU A 5 5.97 -0.98 8.76
C LEU A 5 7.32 -0.69 9.41
N ARG A 6 7.29 -0.02 10.55
CA ARG A 6 8.49 0.41 11.29
C ARG A 6 9.02 -0.74 12.13
N VAL A 7 10.31 -1.04 12.00
CA VAL A 7 10.96 -2.11 12.77
C VAL A 7 11.71 -1.61 14.00
N CYS A 8 12.10 -0.33 14.02
CA CYS A 8 12.66 0.31 15.20
C CYS A 8 12.53 1.85 15.11
N ARG A 9 12.78 2.54 16.22
CA ARG A 9 12.91 4.01 16.25
C ARG A 9 14.17 4.44 15.48
N ASN A 10 14.12 5.57 14.79
CA ASN A 10 15.23 6.09 13.96
C ASN A 10 16.57 6.20 14.72
N GLN A 11 16.52 6.53 16.00
CA GLN A 11 17.70 6.62 16.87
C GLN A 11 18.41 5.28 17.10
N ARG A 12 17.74 4.15 16.84
CA ARG A 12 18.24 2.79 17.09
C ARG A 12 18.66 2.05 15.82
N ILE A 13 18.65 2.68 14.67
CA ILE A 13 18.94 2.03 13.37
C ILE A 13 20.32 1.39 13.37
N HIS A 14 21.35 2.12 13.86
CA HIS A 14 22.75 1.66 13.85
C HIS A 14 23.03 0.49 14.80
N ILE A 15 22.20 0.29 15.84
CA ILE A 15 22.34 -0.83 16.78
C ILE A 15 21.35 -1.97 16.47
N HIS A 16 20.45 -1.78 15.50
CA HIS A 16 19.45 -2.77 15.14
C HIS A 16 20.05 -3.87 14.24
N LYS A 17 20.24 -5.06 14.82
CA LYS A 17 20.92 -6.17 14.13
C LYS A 17 19.96 -7.04 13.30
N THR A 18 18.74 -7.26 13.76
CA THR A 18 17.77 -8.24 13.22
C THR A 18 17.45 -8.03 11.73
N PHE A 19 17.26 -6.77 11.32
CA PHE A 19 16.88 -6.43 9.94
C PHE A 19 17.98 -5.66 9.19
N LYS A 20 19.23 -5.74 9.68
CA LYS A 20 20.38 -5.11 9.01
C LYS A 20 20.58 -5.71 7.63
N GLY A 21 20.61 -4.86 6.60
CA GLY A 21 20.76 -5.29 5.20
C GLY A 21 19.46 -5.71 4.52
N ILE A 22 18.33 -5.82 5.26
CA ILE A 22 17.03 -6.21 4.71
C ILE A 22 16.07 -5.02 4.77
N ALA A 23 15.93 -4.38 5.94
CA ALA A 23 15.14 -3.16 6.08
C ALA A 23 15.92 -1.93 5.61
N GLN A 24 15.22 -0.92 5.10
CA GLN A 24 15.83 0.32 4.61
C GLN A 24 15.12 1.55 5.19
N ARG A 25 15.80 2.72 5.12
CA ARG A 25 15.20 4.00 5.48
C ARG A 25 14.27 4.45 4.36
N GLY A 26 13.02 4.69 4.71
CA GLY A 26 12.04 5.28 3.83
C GLY A 26 11.49 6.59 4.37
N LYS A 27 10.77 7.33 3.52
CA LYS A 27 10.07 8.55 3.87
C LYS A 27 8.58 8.36 3.64
N CYS A 28 7.77 8.77 4.61
CA CYS A 28 6.32 8.82 4.50
C CYS A 28 5.79 10.20 4.92
N SER A 29 4.49 10.44 4.89
CA SER A 29 3.86 11.68 5.32
C SER A 29 4.21 12.07 6.77
N MET A 30 4.46 11.09 7.64
CA MET A 30 4.84 11.29 9.04
C MET A 30 6.37 11.43 9.25
N GLY A 31 7.16 11.54 8.18
CA GLY A 31 8.60 11.69 8.23
C GLY A 31 9.38 10.42 7.88
N TRP A 32 10.65 10.37 8.33
CA TRP A 32 11.54 9.24 8.07
C TRP A 32 11.23 8.05 8.97
N PHE A 33 11.33 6.85 8.44
CA PHE A 33 11.23 5.59 9.18
C PHE A 33 12.30 4.59 8.70
N PHE A 34 12.55 3.57 9.49
CA PHE A 34 13.38 2.43 9.13
C PHE A 34 12.53 1.16 9.20
N GLY A 35 12.47 0.41 8.12
CA GLY A 35 11.63 -0.77 8.02
C GLY A 35 11.26 -1.15 6.59
N PHE A 36 10.01 -1.52 6.43
CA PHE A 36 9.41 -1.99 5.18
C PHE A 36 8.21 -1.13 4.80
N LYS A 37 7.74 -1.29 3.56
CA LYS A 37 6.44 -0.82 3.10
C LYS A 37 5.56 -2.02 2.79
N LEU A 38 4.35 -2.00 3.29
CA LEU A 38 3.29 -2.93 2.90
C LEU A 38 2.42 -2.23 1.86
N HIS A 39 2.44 -2.78 0.64
CA HIS A 39 1.61 -2.33 -0.47
C HIS A 39 0.35 -3.15 -0.52
N LEU A 40 -0.80 -2.51 -0.67
CA LEU A 40 -2.11 -3.14 -0.62
C LEU A 40 -2.98 -2.71 -1.80
N ILE A 41 -3.72 -3.66 -2.34
CA ILE A 41 -4.83 -3.43 -3.26
C ILE A 41 -6.08 -4.00 -2.61
N CYS A 42 -7.14 -3.20 -2.51
CA CYS A 42 -8.45 -3.63 -2.02
C CYS A 42 -9.56 -3.22 -3.00
N ASN A 43 -10.69 -3.91 -2.90
CA ASN A 43 -11.90 -3.54 -3.62
C ASN A 43 -12.78 -2.57 -2.80
N GLU A 44 -13.93 -2.20 -3.35
CA GLU A 44 -14.92 -1.29 -2.73
C GLU A 44 -15.58 -1.86 -1.46
N LYS A 45 -15.44 -3.17 -1.20
CA LYS A 45 -15.90 -3.85 0.01
C LYS A 45 -14.83 -3.97 1.09
N GLY A 46 -13.67 -3.33 0.88
CA GLY A 46 -12.53 -3.42 1.80
C GLY A 46 -11.84 -4.78 1.82
N GLU A 47 -12.16 -5.66 0.88
CA GLU A 47 -11.48 -6.96 0.76
C GLU A 47 -10.12 -6.77 0.12
N LEU A 48 -9.07 -7.37 0.70
CA LEU A 48 -7.73 -7.35 0.15
C LEU A 48 -7.68 -8.26 -1.08
N LEU A 49 -7.32 -7.69 -2.22
CA LEU A 49 -7.12 -8.42 -3.47
C LEU A 49 -5.69 -8.90 -3.61
N ASN A 50 -4.74 -8.06 -3.23
CA ASN A 50 -3.33 -8.43 -3.24
C ASN A 50 -2.52 -7.58 -2.25
N PHE A 51 -1.35 -8.10 -1.86
CA PHE A 51 -0.39 -7.38 -1.02
C PHE A 51 1.04 -7.71 -1.43
N MET A 52 1.95 -6.79 -1.13
CA MET A 52 3.39 -6.97 -1.34
C MET A 52 4.15 -6.21 -0.28
N ILE A 53 5.28 -6.78 0.17
CA ILE A 53 6.21 -6.10 1.07
C ILE A 53 7.49 -5.72 0.31
N THR A 54 7.99 -4.52 0.57
CA THR A 54 9.26 -4.04 0.02
C THR A 54 10.09 -3.36 1.12
N PRO A 55 11.42 -3.24 0.95
CA PRO A 55 12.22 -2.34 1.78
C PRO A 55 11.66 -0.91 1.75
N GLY A 56 11.91 -0.14 2.83
CA GLY A 56 11.31 1.17 3.02
C GLY A 56 11.68 2.24 1.99
N ASP A 57 12.80 2.08 1.29
CA ASP A 57 13.32 3.00 0.26
C ASP A 57 12.70 2.80 -1.12
N VAL A 58 12.01 1.67 -1.36
CA VAL A 58 11.40 1.37 -2.66
C VAL A 58 10.28 2.36 -2.97
N ASP A 59 10.24 2.86 -4.21
CA ASP A 59 9.18 3.75 -4.71
C ASP A 59 7.83 3.02 -4.71
N ASP A 60 6.76 3.71 -4.28
CA ASP A 60 5.42 3.14 -4.14
C ASP A 60 4.82 2.66 -5.48
N ARG A 61 5.32 3.17 -6.60
CA ARG A 61 4.91 2.77 -7.95
C ARG A 61 5.53 1.45 -8.40
N LYS A 62 6.70 1.10 -7.84
CA LYS A 62 7.48 -0.06 -8.28
C LYS A 62 6.71 -1.39 -8.20
N PRO A 63 5.95 -1.69 -7.12
CA PRO A 63 5.13 -2.88 -7.05
C PRO A 63 4.11 -3.04 -8.18
N LEU A 64 3.57 -1.93 -8.71
CA LEU A 64 2.61 -1.97 -9.82
C LEU A 64 3.24 -2.43 -11.15
N GLU A 65 4.57 -2.51 -11.22
CA GLU A 65 5.30 -3.05 -12.37
C GLU A 65 5.51 -4.56 -12.30
N TYR A 66 5.29 -5.18 -11.14
CA TYR A 66 5.48 -6.62 -10.95
C TYR A 66 4.21 -7.39 -11.32
N LYS A 67 4.35 -8.32 -12.26
CA LYS A 67 3.22 -9.18 -12.71
C LYS A 67 2.57 -9.92 -11.55
N SER A 68 3.36 -10.45 -10.61
CA SER A 68 2.85 -11.19 -9.44
C SER A 68 1.98 -10.33 -8.52
N PHE A 69 2.25 -9.01 -8.41
CA PHE A 69 1.44 -8.10 -7.61
C PHE A 69 0.19 -7.61 -8.35
N MET A 70 0.23 -7.61 -9.68
CA MET A 70 -0.89 -7.19 -10.52
C MET A 70 -1.71 -8.36 -11.07
N GLU A 71 -1.37 -9.58 -10.67
CA GLU A 71 -2.08 -10.78 -11.08
C GLU A 71 -3.55 -10.72 -10.64
N PHE A 72 -4.45 -11.04 -11.55
CA PHE A 72 -5.92 -10.96 -11.36
C PHE A 72 -6.48 -9.55 -11.09
N ILE A 73 -5.66 -8.49 -11.22
CA ILE A 73 -6.13 -7.10 -11.12
C ILE A 73 -6.48 -6.59 -12.53
N TYR A 74 -7.69 -6.07 -12.69
CA TYR A 74 -8.19 -5.53 -13.96
C TYR A 74 -9.22 -4.41 -13.73
N GLY A 75 -9.52 -3.65 -14.80
CA GLY A 75 -10.50 -2.57 -14.76
C GLY A 75 -9.92 -1.28 -14.20
N LYS A 76 -10.64 -0.61 -13.28
CA LYS A 76 -10.25 0.71 -12.74
C LYS A 76 -9.50 0.56 -11.44
N LEU A 77 -8.25 1.02 -11.42
CA LEU A 77 -7.41 1.08 -10.23
C LEU A 77 -7.29 2.54 -9.77
N VAL A 78 -7.71 2.81 -8.54
CA VAL A 78 -7.67 4.16 -7.96
C VAL A 78 -6.45 4.31 -7.06
N GLY A 79 -5.64 5.33 -7.33
CA GLY A 79 -4.41 5.59 -6.58
C GLY A 79 -4.29 7.02 -6.07
N ASP A 80 -3.31 7.26 -5.19
CA ASP A 80 -2.97 8.61 -4.75
C ASP A 80 -2.14 9.36 -5.81
N LYS A 81 -1.94 10.66 -5.60
CA LYS A 81 -1.08 11.53 -6.43
C LYS A 81 0.36 11.03 -6.57
N GLY A 82 0.83 10.20 -5.61
CA GLY A 82 2.14 9.58 -5.66
C GLY A 82 2.31 8.61 -6.82
N TYR A 83 1.22 8.00 -7.30
CA TYR A 83 1.23 7.02 -8.39
C TYR A 83 1.21 7.65 -9.80
N VAL A 84 1.21 8.98 -9.91
CA VAL A 84 1.23 9.66 -11.21
C VAL A 84 2.56 9.40 -11.92
N GLY A 85 2.49 8.76 -13.11
CA GLY A 85 3.63 8.51 -13.99
C GLY A 85 3.16 8.10 -15.38
N LYS A 86 3.69 8.77 -16.43
CA LYS A 86 3.27 8.50 -17.81
C LYS A 86 3.57 7.06 -18.23
N GLU A 87 4.77 6.57 -17.94
CA GLU A 87 5.20 5.21 -18.28
C GLU A 87 4.37 4.16 -17.53
N LEU A 88 4.15 4.36 -16.23
CA LEU A 88 3.32 3.47 -15.43
C LEU A 88 1.89 3.41 -15.97
N PHE A 89 1.31 4.57 -16.31
CA PHE A 89 -0.04 4.64 -16.87
C PHE A 89 -0.15 3.86 -18.17
N GLN A 90 0.82 4.05 -19.11
CA GLN A 90 0.83 3.34 -20.39
C GLN A 90 0.96 1.83 -20.20
N LYS A 91 1.85 1.39 -19.32
CA LYS A 91 2.07 -0.03 -19.02
C LYS A 91 0.81 -0.70 -18.48
N LEU A 92 0.20 -0.08 -17.45
CA LEU A 92 -1.03 -0.60 -16.85
C LEU A 92 -2.20 -0.62 -17.85
N PHE A 93 -2.28 0.40 -18.72
CA PHE A 93 -3.33 0.46 -19.74
C PHE A 93 -3.23 -0.68 -20.76
N VAL A 94 -2.02 -1.05 -21.16
CA VAL A 94 -1.78 -2.22 -22.04
C VAL A 94 -2.24 -3.52 -21.34
N ASP A 95 -2.06 -3.62 -20.02
CA ASP A 95 -2.48 -4.76 -19.22
C ASP A 95 -3.99 -4.72 -18.87
N GLY A 96 -4.78 -3.81 -19.46
CA GLY A 96 -6.23 -3.69 -19.24
C GLY A 96 -6.60 -2.98 -17.94
N ILE A 97 -5.67 -2.23 -17.34
CA ILE A 97 -5.88 -1.51 -16.08
C ILE A 97 -5.89 0.00 -16.32
N GLN A 98 -7.00 0.65 -16.04
CA GLN A 98 -7.12 2.10 -16.07
C GLN A 98 -6.76 2.69 -14.71
N LEU A 99 -5.57 3.28 -14.61
CA LEU A 99 -5.14 3.96 -13.38
C LEU A 99 -5.82 5.34 -13.25
N ILE A 100 -6.55 5.56 -12.17
CA ILE A 100 -7.25 6.81 -11.86
C ILE A 100 -6.57 7.46 -10.66
N THR A 101 -6.01 8.67 -10.85
CA THR A 101 -5.34 9.43 -9.80
C THR A 101 -5.75 10.90 -9.84
N LYS A 102 -5.64 11.60 -8.72
CA LYS A 102 -5.70 13.07 -8.73
C LYS A 102 -4.45 13.60 -9.40
N LEU A 103 -4.61 14.52 -10.35
CA LEU A 103 -3.50 15.23 -10.97
C LEU A 103 -2.78 16.12 -9.95
N LYS A 104 -1.49 16.30 -10.12
CA LYS A 104 -0.73 17.32 -9.40
C LYS A 104 -1.17 18.71 -9.89
N SER A 105 -1.10 19.71 -9.03
CA SER A 105 -1.55 21.09 -9.34
C SER A 105 -0.88 21.74 -10.55
N ASN A 106 0.34 21.28 -10.88
CA ASN A 106 1.13 21.75 -12.02
C ASN A 106 0.93 20.93 -13.31
N MET A 107 0.00 19.97 -13.31
CA MET A 107 -0.28 19.13 -14.49
C MET A 107 -1.58 19.58 -15.17
N LYS A 108 -1.51 19.81 -16.49
CA LYS A 108 -2.70 19.97 -17.32
C LYS A 108 -3.35 18.59 -17.47
N GLY A 109 -4.60 18.46 -17.06
CA GLY A 109 -5.35 17.22 -17.14
C GLY A 109 -6.47 17.29 -18.17
N ALA A 110 -6.82 16.14 -18.74
CA ALA A 110 -8.07 15.99 -19.47
C ALA A 110 -9.27 16.03 -18.51
N LEU A 111 -10.43 16.34 -19.05
CA LEU A 111 -11.68 16.29 -18.30
C LEU A 111 -11.92 14.88 -17.77
N MET A 112 -12.02 14.75 -16.45
CA MET A 112 -12.31 13.50 -15.79
C MET A 112 -13.84 13.28 -15.74
N SER A 113 -14.29 12.05 -16.01
CA SER A 113 -15.70 11.70 -15.90
C SER A 113 -16.23 11.87 -14.47
N VAL A 114 -17.54 12.09 -14.32
CA VAL A 114 -18.18 12.21 -13.00
C VAL A 114 -17.98 10.93 -12.19
N SER A 115 -18.09 9.76 -12.83
CA SER A 115 -17.87 8.47 -12.20
C SER A 115 -16.45 8.32 -11.64
N ASP A 116 -15.44 8.75 -12.39
CA ASP A 116 -14.05 8.70 -11.93
C ASP A 116 -13.77 9.66 -10.77
N LYS A 117 -14.41 10.83 -10.78
CA LYS A 117 -14.35 11.77 -9.64
C LYS A 117 -14.97 11.17 -8.37
N LEU A 118 -16.07 10.43 -8.50
CA LEU A 118 -16.69 9.72 -7.37
C LEU A 118 -15.78 8.61 -6.85
N LEU A 119 -15.18 7.81 -7.73
CA LEU A 119 -14.20 6.78 -7.35
C LEU A 119 -13.01 7.38 -6.59
N LEU A 120 -12.49 8.51 -7.04
CA LEU A 120 -11.40 9.21 -6.34
C LEU A 120 -11.78 9.70 -4.94
N ARG A 121 -13.03 10.09 -4.70
CA ARG A 121 -13.52 10.46 -3.36
C ARG A 121 -13.59 9.22 -2.45
N LYS A 122 -13.98 8.08 -3.02
CA LYS A 122 -14.12 6.81 -2.31
C LYS A 122 -12.77 6.13 -1.99
N ARG A 123 -11.65 6.66 -2.50
CA ARG A 123 -10.30 6.15 -2.24
C ARG A 123 -9.95 6.01 -0.75
N ALA A 124 -10.55 6.83 0.11
CA ALA A 124 -10.28 6.82 1.55
C ALA A 124 -10.52 5.45 2.22
N ILE A 125 -11.22 4.52 1.57
CA ILE A 125 -11.40 3.15 2.09
C ILE A 125 -10.06 2.47 2.42
N ILE A 126 -9.02 2.67 1.59
CA ILE A 126 -7.72 2.06 1.82
C ILE A 126 -7.03 2.62 3.08
N GLU A 127 -7.32 3.86 3.45
CA GLU A 127 -6.82 4.47 4.68
C GLU A 127 -7.42 3.77 5.91
N THR A 128 -8.73 3.46 5.87
CA THR A 128 -9.41 2.69 6.91
C THR A 128 -8.90 1.24 6.97
N VAL A 129 -8.70 0.59 5.82
CA VAL A 129 -8.08 -0.76 5.76
C VAL A 129 -6.71 -0.77 6.40
N ASN A 130 -5.87 0.23 6.10
CA ASN A 130 -4.54 0.38 6.71
C ASN A 130 -4.62 0.61 8.23
N ASP A 131 -5.60 1.39 8.68
CA ASP A 131 -5.83 1.66 10.10
C ASP A 131 -6.25 0.38 10.85
N GLU A 132 -7.20 -0.37 10.31
CA GLU A 132 -7.63 -1.63 10.91
C GLU A 132 -6.51 -2.69 10.94
N LEU A 133 -5.71 -2.80 9.88
CA LEU A 133 -4.53 -3.67 9.87
C LEU A 133 -3.52 -3.29 10.96
N LYS A 134 -3.29 -2.00 11.21
CA LYS A 134 -2.34 -1.54 12.22
C LYS A 134 -2.88 -1.61 13.64
N ASN A 135 -4.11 -1.17 13.85
CA ASN A 135 -4.64 -0.95 15.19
C ASN A 135 -5.47 -2.13 15.72
N ILE A 136 -6.12 -2.90 14.84
CA ILE A 136 -6.90 -4.07 15.22
C ILE A 136 -6.10 -5.35 15.02
N ALA A 137 -5.63 -5.60 13.78
CA ALA A 137 -4.82 -6.78 13.46
C ALA A 137 -3.36 -6.66 13.91
N GLN A 138 -2.92 -5.48 14.37
CA GLN A 138 -1.62 -5.21 14.99
C GLN A 138 -0.40 -5.61 14.16
N VAL A 139 -0.45 -5.43 12.84
CA VAL A 139 0.61 -5.82 11.90
C VAL A 139 1.99 -5.19 12.22
N GLU A 140 2.02 -4.07 12.93
CA GLU A 140 3.24 -3.31 13.26
C GLU A 140 3.70 -3.48 14.73
N HIS A 141 2.91 -4.11 15.59
CA HIS A 141 3.10 -4.05 17.05
C HIS A 141 3.95 -5.14 17.70
N SER A 142 4.57 -6.02 16.91
CA SER A 142 5.39 -7.09 17.48
C SER A 142 6.88 -6.85 17.36
N ARG A 143 7.65 -7.31 18.37
CA ARG A 143 9.10 -7.28 18.36
C ARG A 143 9.63 -8.61 17.81
N HIS A 144 10.11 -8.57 16.58
CA HIS A 144 10.62 -9.77 15.92
C HIS A 144 12.12 -9.94 16.19
N ARG A 145 12.54 -11.19 16.40
CA ARG A 145 13.96 -11.57 16.56
C ARG A 145 14.58 -12.06 15.25
N CYS A 146 13.78 -12.39 14.25
CA CYS A 146 14.24 -12.78 12.91
C CYS A 146 13.22 -12.32 11.86
N PHE A 147 13.64 -12.34 10.59
CA PHE A 147 12.81 -11.93 9.47
C PHE A 147 11.61 -12.86 9.26
N ASP A 148 11.82 -14.18 9.40
CA ASP A 148 10.74 -15.16 9.18
C ASP A 148 9.57 -14.94 10.14
N ASN A 149 9.87 -14.72 11.45
CA ASN A 149 8.82 -14.41 12.43
C ASN A 149 8.10 -13.11 12.12
N PHE A 150 8.78 -12.11 11.55
CA PHE A 150 8.15 -10.87 11.09
C PHE A 150 7.18 -11.16 9.94
N ILE A 151 7.58 -11.98 8.94
CA ILE A 151 6.72 -12.36 7.82
C ILE A 151 5.51 -13.16 8.31
N VAL A 152 5.72 -14.17 9.19
CA VAL A 152 4.62 -14.96 9.75
C VAL A 152 3.62 -14.08 10.50
N ASN A 153 4.09 -13.14 11.30
CA ASN A 153 3.19 -12.21 12.00
C ASN A 153 2.45 -11.31 11.04
N MET A 154 3.10 -10.78 10.03
CA MET A 154 2.47 -9.95 8.99
C MET A 154 1.38 -10.75 8.24
N LEU A 155 1.67 -11.98 7.83
CA LEU A 155 0.70 -12.86 7.19
C LEU A 155 -0.46 -13.20 8.11
N GLY A 156 -0.19 -13.45 9.40
CA GLY A 156 -1.23 -13.67 10.42
C GLY A 156 -2.14 -12.46 10.61
N ALA A 157 -1.58 -11.25 10.60
CA ALA A 157 -2.37 -10.01 10.68
C ALA A 157 -3.25 -9.79 9.44
N ILE A 158 -2.72 -10.07 8.24
CA ILE A 158 -3.47 -9.99 6.98
C ILE A 158 -4.60 -11.03 7.00
N ALA A 159 -4.32 -12.29 7.40
CA ALA A 159 -5.31 -13.33 7.51
C ALA A 159 -6.41 -12.96 8.52
N ALA A 160 -6.04 -12.44 9.69
CA ALA A 160 -6.99 -11.96 10.70
C ALA A 160 -7.91 -10.86 10.14
N TYR A 161 -7.34 -9.88 9.43
CA TYR A 161 -8.14 -8.85 8.75
C TYR A 161 -9.12 -9.46 7.73
N CYS A 162 -8.67 -10.43 6.93
CA CYS A 162 -9.54 -11.10 5.95
C CYS A 162 -10.73 -11.82 6.60
N MET A 163 -10.59 -12.24 7.86
CA MET A 163 -11.64 -12.91 8.65
C MET A 163 -12.56 -11.95 9.41
N PHE A 164 -12.32 -10.64 9.39
CA PHE A 164 -13.20 -9.70 10.08
C PHE A 164 -14.63 -9.79 9.55
N PRO A 165 -15.64 -9.90 10.44
CA PRO A 165 -17.04 -10.04 10.06
C PRO A 165 -17.59 -8.78 9.38
N LYS A 166 -17.01 -7.63 9.68
CA LYS A 166 -17.35 -6.34 9.09
C LYS A 166 -16.08 -5.65 8.61
N LYS A 167 -16.04 -5.33 7.33
CA LYS A 167 -14.97 -4.57 6.69
C LYS A 167 -15.44 -3.18 6.31
N PRO A 168 -14.53 -2.20 6.21
CA PRO A 168 -14.90 -0.90 5.67
C PRO A 168 -15.43 -1.07 4.24
N CYS A 169 -16.60 -0.55 3.95
CA CYS A 169 -17.20 -0.63 2.63
C CYS A 169 -17.64 0.74 2.14
N ILE A 170 -17.68 0.87 0.83
CA ILE A 170 -18.22 2.06 0.17
C ILE A 170 -19.69 1.75 -0.13
N ASN A 171 -20.60 2.37 0.62
CA ASN A 171 -22.00 2.36 0.24
C ASN A 171 -22.17 3.17 -1.04
N VAL A 172 -22.60 2.51 -2.09
CA VAL A 172 -22.90 3.10 -3.40
C VAL A 172 -24.28 3.70 -3.36
#